data_40e6b605075319fa95edc1e229a447ba
#
_entry.id   40e6b605075319fa95edc1e229a447ba
#
_cell.length_a   1.000
_cell.length_b   1.000
_cell.length_c   1.000
_cell.angle_alpha   90.00
_cell.angle_beta   90.00
_cell.angle_gamma   90.00
#
_symmetry.space_group_name_H-M   'P 1'
#
loop_
_entity.id
_entity.type
_entity.pdbx_description
1 polymer ?
#
loop_
_entity_poly.entity_id
_entity_poly.type
_entity_poly.pdbx_seq_one_letter_code
_entity_poly.pdbx_strand_id
1 'polypeptide(L)'
;MPTPNKAQEESIRLSIGGLAHEEWDGWSIESDLLIASDGFELELYTKDATRLPSVLAEGAPCSLTLGKDRVLTGQIDEFEHDISRQGISMRITGRDRAGQIDEFEHDISRQGISMRITGRDRAAPLVDCSAPFVSMREATLAQILDQVVKPLGITQVEIRAAQAKTRRRVQIEPGQSAWEALLQVAEANGLWPWVEPDGRLIIGGPDYNAAPVGTLVMREDGVGNNVQRLSVRRSIANRYSQITVLGQHGQYDNDGLDSKRAHLRSVIQDETLARRGIFRPKVVIDSSSESQDMATTRGRKLLADSRLEGFEIRAVVMGHRADNGQVWSPGQRVIVRSEPHGLDATYFLMSRTLRLTRREGRITELRLREDKLWVLDGNPTKKRKGKGKKANPDAELIEIIRGA
;
A
#
# COMPACT_ATOMS: atom_id res chain seq x y z
N MET A 1 11.48 -22.66 30.85
CA MET A 1 12.04 -21.66 29.92
C MET A 1 11.60 -20.31 30.43
N PRO A 2 12.48 -19.31 30.60
CA PRO A 2 12.04 -17.99 30.99
C PRO A 2 11.13 -17.42 29.90
N THR A 3 9.99 -16.86 30.30
CA THR A 3 9.05 -16.16 29.41
C THR A 3 9.83 -15.00 28.77
N PRO A 4 9.83 -14.88 27.44
CA PRO A 4 10.50 -13.76 26.79
C PRO A 4 9.91 -12.46 27.36
N ASN A 5 10.79 -11.54 27.72
CA ASN A 5 10.39 -10.26 28.28
C ASN A 5 9.58 -9.52 27.21
N LYS A 6 8.35 -9.16 27.53
CA LYS A 6 7.41 -8.48 26.61
C LYS A 6 8.02 -7.23 25.95
N ALA A 7 9.04 -6.64 26.57
CA ALA A 7 9.83 -5.54 26.05
C ALA A 7 10.72 -5.94 24.86
N GLN A 8 11.24 -7.17 24.82
CA GLN A 8 12.07 -7.68 23.72
C GLN A 8 11.23 -8.11 22.51
N GLU A 9 9.97 -8.51 22.71
CA GLU A 9 9.06 -8.86 21.60
C GLU A 9 8.60 -7.66 20.79
N GLU A 10 8.79 -6.44 21.32
CA GLU A 10 8.39 -5.18 20.67
C GLU A 10 9.59 -4.22 20.44
N SER A 11 10.83 -4.72 20.46
CA SER A 11 12.01 -3.94 20.06
C SER A 11 12.23 -4.04 18.55
N ILE A 12 12.62 -2.93 17.95
CA ILE A 12 13.02 -2.89 16.54
C ILE A 12 14.50 -3.20 16.42
N ARG A 13 14.81 -4.20 15.61
CA ARG A 13 16.17 -4.54 15.20
C ARG A 13 16.39 -4.14 13.76
N LEU A 14 17.37 -3.27 13.51
CA LEU A 14 17.90 -2.99 12.18
C LEU A 14 19.08 -3.93 11.93
N SER A 15 19.09 -4.59 10.78
CA SER A 15 20.18 -5.44 10.31
C SER A 15 20.72 -4.95 8.97
N ILE A 16 22.05 -4.72 8.88
CA ILE A 16 22.76 -4.21 7.71
C ILE A 16 24.12 -4.93 7.62
N GLY A 17 24.43 -5.57 6.49
CA GLY A 17 25.74 -6.15 6.24
C GLY A 17 26.22 -7.14 7.31
N GLY A 18 25.31 -7.86 7.96
CA GLY A 18 25.62 -8.79 9.05
C GLY A 18 25.74 -8.16 10.44
N LEU A 19 25.66 -6.84 10.56
CA LEU A 19 25.54 -6.14 11.83
C LEU A 19 24.08 -5.91 12.20
N ALA A 20 23.78 -5.87 13.50
CA ALA A 20 22.44 -5.60 13.99
C ALA A 20 22.48 -4.60 15.16
N HIS A 21 21.47 -3.72 15.24
CA HIS A 21 21.28 -2.77 16.32
C HIS A 21 19.81 -2.74 16.78
N GLU A 22 19.56 -2.64 18.09
CA GLU A 22 18.22 -2.73 18.69
C GLU A 22 17.89 -1.55 19.63
N GLU A 23 18.88 -0.82 20.07
CA GLU A 23 18.73 0.22 21.10
C GLU A 23 18.41 1.57 20.45
N TRP A 24 17.14 1.81 20.13
CA TRP A 24 16.65 3.05 19.53
C TRP A 24 15.89 3.89 20.54
N ASP A 25 16.14 5.20 20.55
CA ASP A 25 15.41 6.17 21.38
C ASP A 25 14.03 6.50 20.81
N GLY A 26 13.91 6.49 19.50
CA GLY A 26 12.67 6.69 18.77
C GLY A 26 12.72 5.99 17.42
N TRP A 27 11.55 5.63 16.90
CA TRP A 27 11.45 5.09 15.56
C TRP A 27 10.02 5.14 15.04
N SER A 28 9.88 5.17 13.73
CA SER A 28 8.62 4.99 13.03
C SER A 28 8.78 4.08 11.80
N ILE A 29 7.76 3.27 11.52
CA ILE A 29 7.67 2.42 10.32
C ILE A 29 6.29 2.59 9.76
N GLU A 30 6.20 3.11 8.56
CA GLU A 30 4.96 3.38 7.85
C GLU A 30 4.75 2.35 6.74
N SER A 31 3.51 1.87 6.62
CA SER A 31 3.09 0.97 5.55
C SER A 31 1.68 1.31 5.10
N ASP A 32 1.49 1.52 3.81
CA ASP A 32 0.20 1.87 3.22
C ASP A 32 0.00 1.17 1.86
N LEU A 33 -1.10 0.46 1.69
CA LEU A 33 -1.42 -0.23 0.42
C LEU A 33 -1.57 0.70 -0.79
N LEU A 34 -1.81 1.98 -0.56
CA LEU A 34 -1.98 2.96 -1.64
C LEU A 34 -0.67 3.71 -1.96
N ILE A 35 0.36 3.53 -1.15
CA ILE A 35 1.68 4.13 -1.35
C ILE A 35 2.61 3.11 -1.99
N ALA A 36 3.41 3.58 -2.93
CA ALA A 36 4.27 2.73 -3.74
C ALA A 36 5.40 2.05 -2.96
N SER A 37 5.87 2.68 -1.90
CA SER A 37 7.01 2.20 -1.11
C SER A 37 6.83 2.56 0.36
N ASP A 38 6.93 1.55 1.22
CA ASP A 38 6.91 1.72 2.67
C ASP A 38 8.20 2.38 3.16
N GLY A 39 8.11 3.19 4.21
CA GLY A 39 9.23 3.93 4.77
C GLY A 39 9.52 3.61 6.24
N PHE A 40 10.73 3.93 6.67
CA PHE A 40 11.10 3.89 8.07
C PHE A 40 12.04 5.03 8.47
N GLU A 41 11.99 5.34 9.75
CA GLU A 41 12.86 6.30 10.41
C GLU A 41 13.30 5.74 11.76
N LEU A 42 14.58 5.82 12.08
CA LEU A 42 15.17 5.36 13.34
C LEU A 42 16.01 6.48 13.95
N GLU A 43 15.86 6.70 15.25
CA GLU A 43 16.57 7.73 16.00
C GLU A 43 17.39 7.11 17.13
N LEU A 44 18.66 7.52 17.24
CA LEU A 44 19.56 7.11 18.31
C LEU A 44 20.23 8.34 18.89
N TYR A 45 20.23 8.45 20.21
CA TYR A 45 20.98 9.44 20.97
C TYR A 45 22.07 8.73 21.79
N THR A 46 23.33 8.99 21.49
CA THR A 46 24.46 8.41 22.20
C THR A 46 25.40 9.48 22.72
N LYS A 47 26.10 9.18 23.82
CA LYS A 47 27.15 10.06 24.38
C LYS A 47 28.54 9.70 23.86
N ASP A 48 28.70 8.52 23.32
CA ASP A 48 29.97 8.00 22.85
C ASP A 48 30.14 8.23 21.35
N ALA A 49 31.29 8.76 20.94
CA ALA A 49 31.67 8.91 19.56
C ALA A 49 31.99 7.54 18.97
N THR A 50 30.99 6.77 18.65
CA THR A 50 31.17 5.49 17.99
C THR A 50 31.49 5.73 16.53
N ARG A 51 32.60 5.16 16.04
CA ARG A 51 32.84 5.11 14.58
C ARG A 51 31.71 4.36 13.91
N LEU A 52 31.12 5.01 12.92
CA LEU A 52 30.14 4.35 12.07
C LEU A 52 30.75 3.08 11.46
N PRO A 53 30.03 1.96 11.52
CA PRO A 53 30.40 0.81 10.74
C PRO A 53 30.43 1.19 9.24
N SER A 54 31.47 0.76 8.54
CA SER A 54 31.62 1.01 7.08
C SER A 54 30.49 0.40 6.23
N VAL A 55 29.65 -0.42 6.82
CA VAL A 55 28.44 -1.02 6.19
C VAL A 55 27.26 -0.07 6.14
N LEU A 56 27.30 1.04 6.88
CA LEU A 56 26.30 2.09 6.80
C LEU A 56 26.64 3.01 5.63
N ALA A 57 25.99 2.79 4.50
CA ALA A 57 26.13 3.58 3.30
C ALA A 57 24.78 3.74 2.62
N GLU A 58 24.65 4.78 1.83
CA GLU A 58 23.50 4.95 0.94
C GLU A 58 23.39 3.74 -0.02
N GLY A 59 22.16 3.29 -0.23
CA GLY A 59 21.87 2.08 -1.01
C GLY A 59 22.16 0.76 -0.28
N ALA A 60 22.69 0.78 0.95
CA ALA A 60 22.96 -0.45 1.70
C ALA A 60 21.67 -1.24 1.96
N PRO A 61 21.61 -2.54 1.62
CA PRO A 61 20.45 -3.36 1.90
C PRO A 61 20.29 -3.56 3.40
N CYS A 62 19.03 -3.37 3.87
CA CYS A 62 18.70 -3.48 5.28
C CYS A 62 17.42 -4.28 5.50
N SER A 63 17.23 -4.73 6.73
CA SER A 63 15.96 -5.31 7.17
C SER A 63 15.62 -4.88 8.60
N LEU A 64 14.33 -4.66 8.83
CA LEU A 64 13.76 -4.34 10.13
C LEU A 64 12.92 -5.49 10.64
N THR A 65 13.14 -5.88 11.89
CA THR A 65 12.32 -6.88 12.59
C THR A 65 11.79 -6.32 13.89
N LEU A 66 10.52 -6.60 14.19
CA LEU A 66 9.87 -6.33 15.47
C LEU A 66 9.85 -7.63 16.28
N GLY A 67 10.77 -7.76 17.23
CA GLY A 67 11.05 -9.04 17.86
C GLY A 67 11.49 -10.09 16.82
N LYS A 68 10.67 -11.11 16.60
CA LYS A 68 10.92 -12.17 15.60
C LYS A 68 10.30 -11.90 14.23
N ASP A 69 9.37 -10.95 14.14
CA ASP A 69 8.60 -10.71 12.94
C ASP A 69 9.28 -9.65 12.07
N ARG A 70 9.53 -9.98 10.81
CA ARG A 70 10.04 -9.02 9.84
C ARG A 70 8.95 -8.02 9.49
N VAL A 71 9.27 -6.73 9.56
CA VAL A 71 8.33 -5.63 9.31
C VAL A 71 8.66 -4.82 8.06
N LEU A 72 9.92 -4.87 7.62
CA LEU A 72 10.36 -4.24 6.37
C LEU A 72 11.66 -4.86 5.88
N THR A 73 11.83 -4.96 4.56
CA THR A 73 13.09 -5.27 3.88
C THR A 73 13.29 -4.23 2.77
N GLY A 74 14.41 -3.53 2.81
CA GLY A 74 14.65 -2.43 1.90
C GLY A 74 16.11 -2.00 1.85
N GLN A 75 16.32 -0.71 1.68
CA GLN A 75 17.64 -0.08 1.60
C GLN A 75 17.67 1.24 2.36
N ILE A 76 18.87 1.69 2.70
CA ILE A 76 19.12 3.04 3.24
C ILE A 76 19.17 4.00 2.06
N ASP A 77 18.40 5.08 2.11
CA ASP A 77 18.40 6.06 1.02
C ASP A 77 19.43 7.17 1.24
N GLU A 78 19.55 7.68 2.45
CA GLU A 78 20.45 8.79 2.73
C GLU A 78 21.15 8.62 4.07
N PHE A 79 22.39 9.06 4.10
CA PHE A 79 23.23 9.08 5.28
C PHE A 79 23.89 10.44 5.42
N GLU A 80 23.63 11.14 6.53
CA GLU A 80 24.28 12.40 6.86
C GLU A 80 25.04 12.28 8.17
N HIS A 81 26.30 12.71 8.17
CA HIS A 81 27.17 12.73 9.35
C HIS A 81 27.66 14.13 9.62
N ASP A 82 27.21 14.73 10.71
CA ASP A 82 27.66 16.06 11.14
C ASP A 82 28.45 16.00 12.44
N ILE A 83 29.59 16.67 12.47
CA ILE A 83 30.50 16.76 13.62
C ILE A 83 30.63 18.21 14.01
N SER A 84 30.05 18.60 15.13
CA SER A 84 30.18 19.94 15.65
C SER A 84 31.09 20.01 16.91
N ARG A 85 31.60 21.21 17.27
CA ARG A 85 32.37 21.42 18.51
C ARG A 85 31.56 21.12 19.77
N GLN A 86 30.26 20.97 19.69
CA GLN A 86 29.33 20.73 20.80
C GLN A 86 28.79 19.29 20.86
N GLY A 87 29.22 18.44 19.97
CA GLY A 87 28.76 17.05 19.86
C GLY A 87 28.82 16.54 18.42
N ILE A 88 28.62 15.26 18.25
CA ILE A 88 28.51 14.60 16.94
C ILE A 88 27.04 14.30 16.73
N SER A 89 26.45 14.81 15.64
CA SER A 89 25.12 14.40 15.18
C SER A 89 25.25 13.64 13.86
N MET A 90 24.47 12.61 13.70
CA MET A 90 24.43 11.82 12.48
C MET A 90 22.99 11.67 12.03
N ARG A 91 22.75 12.01 10.78
CA ARG A 91 21.45 11.83 10.13
C ARG A 91 21.61 10.87 8.97
N ILE A 92 20.73 9.89 8.90
CA ILE A 92 20.59 9.00 7.74
C ILE A 92 19.16 9.15 7.26
N THR A 93 18.98 9.64 6.04
CA THR A 93 17.66 9.98 5.49
C THR A 93 17.33 9.12 4.30
N GLY A 94 16.13 8.61 4.21
CA GLY A 94 15.58 7.95 3.04
C GLY A 94 14.26 8.59 2.62
N ARG A 95 13.98 8.64 1.33
CA ARG A 95 12.80 9.32 0.78
C ARG A 95 11.75 8.33 0.35
N ASP A 96 10.52 8.62 0.70
CA ASP A 96 9.34 8.18 -0.04
C ASP A 96 8.85 9.30 -0.97
N ARG A 97 8.43 8.95 -2.17
CA ARG A 97 8.03 9.89 -3.23
C ARG A 97 6.53 10.08 -3.34
N ALA A 98 5.85 10.22 -2.24
CA ALA A 98 4.48 10.71 -2.26
C ALA A 98 4.29 11.96 -1.39
N GLY A 99 5.01 13.02 -1.73
CA GLY A 99 4.70 14.35 -1.22
C GLY A 99 5.58 14.84 -0.09
N GLN A 100 6.14 16.01 -0.32
CA GLN A 100 6.70 17.00 0.60
C GLN A 100 7.76 16.50 1.60
N ILE A 101 8.94 17.06 1.39
CA ILE A 101 10.01 17.17 2.38
C ILE A 101 9.43 17.94 3.57
N ASP A 102 9.15 17.26 4.66
CA ASP A 102 8.96 17.96 5.92
C ASP A 102 10.34 18.36 6.45
N GLU A 103 10.47 19.63 6.74
CA GLU A 103 11.64 20.28 7.27
C GLU A 103 12.09 19.62 8.57
N PHE A 104 13.33 19.13 8.63
CA PHE A 104 13.85 18.49 9.82
C PHE A 104 14.37 19.55 10.78
N GLU A 105 13.73 19.71 11.90
CA GLU A 105 14.24 20.52 13.00
C GLU A 105 15.43 19.83 13.67
N HIS A 106 16.54 20.53 13.66
CA HIS A 106 17.80 20.11 14.26
C HIS A 106 17.79 20.53 15.73
N ASP A 107 17.54 19.59 16.64
CA ASP A 107 17.66 19.87 18.07
C ASP A 107 19.02 19.38 18.57
N ILE A 108 19.97 20.33 18.69
CA ILE A 108 21.30 20.06 19.24
C ILE A 108 21.21 20.16 20.77
N SER A 109 21.03 19.01 21.42
CA SER A 109 21.19 18.98 22.88
C SER A 109 22.65 19.04 23.26
N ARG A 110 22.98 19.87 24.27
CA ARG A 110 24.35 20.18 24.72
C ARG A 110 25.17 18.98 25.25
N GLN A 111 24.68 17.74 25.19
CA GLN A 111 25.31 16.59 25.84
C GLN A 111 25.19 15.26 25.09
N GLY A 112 25.01 15.23 23.77
CA GLY A 112 24.87 13.93 23.09
C GLY A 112 24.99 13.97 21.60
N ILE A 113 25.16 12.79 21.05
CA ILE A 113 25.17 12.50 19.60
C ILE A 113 23.77 12.02 19.23
N SER A 114 23.16 12.62 18.24
CA SER A 114 21.92 12.11 17.64
C SER A 114 22.21 11.47 16.30
N MET A 115 21.59 10.31 16.06
CA MET A 115 21.63 9.60 14.79
C MET A 115 20.20 9.38 14.34
N ARG A 116 19.90 9.73 13.08
CA ARG A 116 18.64 9.40 12.43
C ARG A 116 18.93 8.58 11.18
N ILE A 117 18.26 7.44 11.06
CA ILE A 117 18.33 6.55 9.92
C ILE A 117 16.94 6.48 9.29
N THR A 118 16.84 6.80 8.03
CA THR A 118 15.60 6.59 7.26
C THR A 118 15.88 5.73 6.05
N GLY A 119 14.86 5.05 5.56
CA GLY A 119 14.97 4.20 4.39
C GLY A 119 13.61 3.71 3.93
N ARG A 120 13.62 3.02 2.79
CA ARG A 120 12.41 2.51 2.13
C ARG A 120 12.53 1.03 1.84
N ASP A 121 11.40 0.43 1.50
CA ASP A 121 11.32 -0.95 1.07
C ASP A 121 11.91 -1.17 -0.35
N ARG A 122 11.83 -2.41 -0.83
CA ARG A 122 12.38 -2.80 -2.13
C ARG A 122 11.67 -2.18 -3.34
N ALA A 123 10.51 -1.54 -3.18
CA ALA A 123 9.85 -0.83 -4.27
C ALA A 123 10.47 0.54 -4.58
N ALA A 124 11.35 1.06 -3.73
CA ALA A 124 11.99 2.37 -3.93
C ALA A 124 12.54 2.58 -5.35
N PRO A 125 13.31 1.64 -5.95
CA PRO A 125 13.80 1.81 -7.32
C PRO A 125 12.69 1.89 -8.37
N LEU A 126 11.53 1.25 -8.13
CA LEU A 126 10.39 1.36 -9.06
C LEU A 126 9.79 2.76 -9.05
N VAL A 127 9.84 3.43 -7.90
CA VAL A 127 9.31 4.80 -7.76
C VAL A 127 10.26 5.83 -8.37
N ASP A 128 11.56 5.66 -8.10
CA ASP A 128 12.58 6.65 -8.46
C ASP A 128 13.05 6.55 -9.91
N CYS A 129 13.04 5.34 -10.48
CA CYS A 129 13.54 5.11 -11.81
C CYS A 129 12.43 5.15 -12.86
N SER A 130 12.75 5.69 -14.02
CA SER A 130 11.86 5.64 -15.17
C SER A 130 11.77 4.23 -15.74
N ALA A 131 10.59 3.87 -16.24
CA ALA A 131 10.45 2.68 -17.06
C ALA A 131 11.38 2.79 -18.29
N PRO A 132 12.02 1.70 -18.72
CA PRO A 132 12.81 1.69 -19.94
C PRO A 132 12.01 2.22 -21.11
N PHE A 133 12.67 2.96 -22.01
CA PHE A 133 12.04 3.48 -23.23
C PHE A 133 11.69 2.32 -24.17
N VAL A 134 10.60 1.64 -23.87
CA VAL A 134 10.03 0.59 -24.73
C VAL A 134 8.65 1.08 -25.14
N SER A 135 8.49 1.39 -26.42
CA SER A 135 7.18 1.65 -27.01
C SER A 135 6.38 0.34 -27.04
N MET A 136 5.88 -0.06 -25.86
CA MET A 136 5.00 -1.21 -25.76
C MET A 136 3.56 -0.78 -26.04
N ARG A 137 3.15 -0.94 -27.30
CA ARG A 137 1.74 -0.69 -27.68
C ARG A 137 0.76 -1.67 -27.04
N GLU A 138 1.24 -2.81 -26.53
CA GLU A 138 0.46 -3.90 -25.96
C GLU A 138 1.24 -4.59 -24.83
N ALA A 139 1.52 -3.88 -23.74
CA ALA A 139 2.26 -4.46 -22.63
C ALA A 139 1.36 -5.40 -21.79
N THR A 140 1.80 -6.63 -21.63
CA THR A 140 1.22 -7.59 -20.67
C THR A 140 1.91 -7.44 -19.31
N LEU A 141 1.27 -7.92 -18.24
CA LEU A 141 1.86 -7.90 -16.90
C LEU A 141 3.21 -8.64 -16.87
N ALA A 142 3.31 -9.80 -17.53
CA ALA A 142 4.57 -10.55 -17.61
C ALA A 142 5.68 -9.75 -18.29
N GLN A 143 5.38 -9.04 -19.38
CA GLN A 143 6.37 -8.20 -20.06
C GLN A 143 6.82 -7.03 -19.19
N ILE A 144 5.93 -6.38 -18.45
CA ILE A 144 6.30 -5.32 -17.50
C ILE A 144 7.20 -5.87 -16.40
N LEU A 145 6.88 -7.03 -15.85
CA LEU A 145 7.73 -7.66 -14.84
C LEU A 145 9.13 -7.97 -15.37
N ASP A 146 9.23 -8.54 -16.56
CA ASP A 146 10.52 -8.94 -17.14
C ASP A 146 11.36 -7.75 -17.63
N GLN A 147 10.72 -6.73 -18.20
CA GLN A 147 11.45 -5.64 -18.89
C GLN A 147 11.56 -4.36 -18.05
N VAL A 148 10.73 -4.19 -17.02
CA VAL A 148 10.72 -2.99 -16.18
C VAL A 148 11.12 -3.32 -14.73
N VAL A 149 10.49 -4.33 -14.12
CA VAL A 149 10.64 -4.61 -12.68
C VAL A 149 11.94 -5.36 -12.37
N LYS A 150 12.21 -6.47 -13.07
CA LYS A 150 13.40 -7.29 -12.82
C LYS A 150 14.72 -6.54 -13.06
N PRO A 151 14.89 -5.71 -14.11
CA PRO A 151 16.11 -4.93 -14.30
C PRO A 151 16.44 -3.97 -13.16
N LEU A 152 15.43 -3.56 -12.37
CA LEU A 152 15.60 -2.72 -11.18
C LEU A 152 15.89 -3.55 -9.91
N GLY A 153 16.27 -4.82 -10.05
CA GLY A 153 16.70 -5.68 -8.95
C GLY A 153 15.60 -6.38 -8.18
N ILE A 154 14.32 -6.23 -8.59
CA ILE A 154 13.18 -6.90 -7.94
C ILE A 154 12.89 -8.21 -8.65
N THR A 155 13.49 -9.29 -8.14
CA THR A 155 13.40 -10.62 -8.74
C THR A 155 12.36 -11.52 -8.07
N GLN A 156 11.97 -11.21 -6.82
CA GLN A 156 10.98 -11.97 -6.08
C GLN A 156 9.60 -11.34 -6.28
N VAL A 157 8.81 -11.91 -7.19
CA VAL A 157 7.47 -11.43 -7.54
C VAL A 157 6.48 -12.58 -7.40
N GLU A 158 5.35 -12.31 -6.77
CA GLU A 158 4.23 -13.25 -6.61
C GLU A 158 2.94 -12.61 -7.14
N ILE A 159 2.26 -13.29 -8.05
CA ILE A 159 0.97 -12.85 -8.57
C ILE A 159 -0.14 -13.64 -7.87
N ARG A 160 -0.93 -12.95 -7.03
CA ARG A 160 -2.09 -13.51 -6.32
C ARG A 160 -3.37 -13.17 -7.07
N ALA A 161 -3.59 -13.77 -8.21
CA ALA A 161 -4.78 -13.58 -9.01
C ALA A 161 -5.46 -14.92 -9.30
N ALA A 162 -6.77 -14.99 -9.09
CA ALA A 162 -7.54 -16.19 -9.44
C ALA A 162 -7.61 -16.44 -10.96
N GLN A 163 -7.44 -15.41 -11.77
CA GLN A 163 -7.29 -15.45 -13.23
C GLN A 163 -6.65 -14.13 -13.70
N ALA A 164 -5.39 -14.15 -14.12
CA ALA A 164 -4.77 -13.03 -14.81
C ALA A 164 -5.43 -12.88 -16.20
N LYS A 165 -6.24 -11.85 -16.38
CA LYS A 165 -6.71 -11.48 -17.72
C LYS A 165 -5.63 -10.65 -18.40
N THR A 166 -4.78 -11.30 -19.16
CA THR A 166 -3.63 -10.77 -19.88
C THR A 166 -3.96 -9.90 -21.10
N ARG A 167 -5.11 -9.24 -21.18
CA ARG A 167 -5.62 -8.79 -22.48
C ARG A 167 -5.82 -7.29 -22.65
N ARG A 168 -5.44 -6.44 -21.71
CA ARG A 168 -5.57 -5.01 -21.98
C ARG A 168 -4.27 -4.43 -22.49
N ARG A 169 -4.37 -3.77 -23.63
CA ARG A 169 -3.31 -2.96 -24.21
C ARG A 169 -3.04 -1.79 -23.28
N VAL A 170 -1.83 -1.69 -22.80
CA VAL A 170 -1.38 -0.55 -22.00
C VAL A 170 -0.22 0.08 -22.73
N GLN A 171 -0.34 1.36 -23.02
CA GLN A 171 0.74 2.14 -23.58
C GLN A 171 1.52 2.77 -22.43
N ILE A 172 2.82 2.47 -22.37
CA ILE A 172 3.74 3.14 -21.45
C ILE A 172 4.33 4.33 -22.15
N GLU A 173 4.19 5.48 -21.50
CA GLU A 173 4.72 6.73 -22.05
C GLU A 173 6.18 6.95 -21.59
N PRO A 174 7.01 7.57 -22.44
CA PRO A 174 8.36 7.96 -22.05
C PRO A 174 8.37 8.86 -20.83
N GLY A 175 9.20 8.54 -19.84
CA GLY A 175 9.32 9.32 -18.61
C GLY A 175 8.41 8.88 -17.46
N GLN A 176 7.48 7.96 -17.67
CA GLN A 176 6.76 7.31 -16.58
C GLN A 176 7.74 6.59 -15.64
N SER A 177 7.47 6.61 -14.32
CA SER A 177 8.20 5.77 -13.40
C SER A 177 7.89 4.28 -13.64
N ALA A 178 8.82 3.42 -13.25
CA ALA A 178 8.61 1.98 -13.34
C ALA A 178 7.38 1.53 -12.53
N TRP A 179 7.13 2.18 -11.39
CA TRP A 179 5.94 1.95 -10.58
C TRP A 179 4.65 2.32 -11.30
N GLU A 180 4.58 3.50 -11.91
CA GLU A 180 3.39 3.93 -12.66
C GLU A 180 3.09 2.98 -13.81
N ALA A 181 4.12 2.52 -14.54
CA ALA A 181 3.95 1.54 -15.60
C ALA A 181 3.42 0.20 -15.07
N LEU A 182 3.98 -0.30 -13.95
CA LEU A 182 3.50 -1.52 -13.28
C LEU A 182 2.06 -1.36 -12.79
N LEU A 183 1.76 -0.26 -12.11
CA LEU A 183 0.44 0.05 -11.57
C LEU A 183 -0.63 0.09 -12.67
N GLN A 184 -0.34 0.80 -13.78
CA GLN A 184 -1.25 0.91 -14.90
C GLN A 184 -1.62 -0.45 -15.49
N VAL A 185 -0.63 -1.36 -15.64
CA VAL A 185 -0.89 -2.71 -16.16
C VAL A 185 -1.58 -3.59 -15.11
N ALA A 186 -1.22 -3.47 -13.84
CA ALA A 186 -1.87 -4.19 -12.75
C ALA A 186 -3.35 -3.79 -12.64
N GLU A 187 -3.65 -2.48 -12.60
CA GLU A 187 -5.04 -1.97 -12.55
C GLU A 187 -5.87 -2.37 -13.77
N ALA A 188 -5.28 -2.37 -14.97
CA ALA A 188 -5.96 -2.84 -16.19
C ALA A 188 -6.36 -4.31 -16.08
N ASN A 189 -5.68 -5.09 -15.26
CA ASN A 189 -5.98 -6.49 -14.96
C ASN A 189 -6.78 -6.69 -13.67
N GLY A 190 -7.21 -5.61 -13.00
CA GLY A 190 -7.94 -5.66 -11.74
C GLY A 190 -7.06 -6.10 -10.56
N LEU A 191 -5.77 -5.76 -10.60
CA LEU A 191 -4.79 -6.10 -9.58
C LEU A 191 -4.12 -4.84 -9.04
N TRP A 192 -3.45 -4.97 -7.90
CA TRP A 192 -2.71 -3.91 -7.24
C TRP A 192 -1.34 -4.41 -6.79
N PRO A 193 -0.26 -3.67 -7.00
CA PRO A 193 1.06 -4.03 -6.54
C PRO A 193 1.32 -3.49 -5.12
N TRP A 194 1.98 -4.28 -4.27
CA TRP A 194 2.54 -3.87 -2.98
C TRP A 194 3.74 -4.72 -2.63
N VAL A 195 4.56 -4.28 -1.68
CA VAL A 195 5.69 -5.07 -1.18
C VAL A 195 5.36 -5.65 0.19
N GLU A 196 5.60 -6.93 0.38
CA GLU A 196 5.49 -7.56 1.70
C GLU A 196 6.74 -7.29 2.55
N PRO A 197 6.64 -7.42 3.89
CA PRO A 197 7.76 -7.18 4.79
C PRO A 197 9.03 -7.97 4.49
N ASP A 198 8.91 -9.11 3.82
CA ASP A 198 10.06 -9.93 3.39
C ASP A 198 10.73 -9.45 2.10
N GLY A 199 10.20 -8.38 1.50
CA GLY A 199 10.72 -7.75 0.29
C GLY A 199 10.22 -8.37 -1.01
N ARG A 200 9.21 -9.24 -0.97
CA ARG A 200 8.54 -9.75 -2.19
C ARG A 200 7.56 -8.72 -2.73
N LEU A 201 7.61 -8.47 -4.01
CA LEU A 201 6.59 -7.71 -4.72
C LEU A 201 5.37 -8.60 -4.97
N ILE A 202 4.25 -8.25 -4.42
CA ILE A 202 2.97 -8.93 -4.62
C ILE A 202 2.13 -8.14 -5.62
N ILE A 203 1.46 -8.85 -6.51
CA ILE A 203 0.48 -8.27 -7.42
C ILE A 203 -0.81 -9.04 -7.24
N GLY A 204 -1.78 -8.44 -6.59
CA GLY A 204 -2.99 -9.16 -6.18
C GLY A 204 -4.15 -8.24 -5.84
N GLY A 205 -5.05 -8.74 -5.05
CA GLY A 205 -6.21 -8.03 -4.50
C GLY A 205 -6.38 -8.27 -3.01
N PRO A 206 -7.29 -7.52 -2.37
CA PRO A 206 -7.57 -7.69 -0.95
C PRO A 206 -8.20 -9.06 -0.68
N ASP A 207 -7.77 -9.72 0.40
CA ASP A 207 -8.40 -10.96 0.87
C ASP A 207 -9.52 -10.64 1.88
N TYR A 208 -10.73 -10.54 1.36
CA TYR A 208 -11.92 -10.33 2.18
C TYR A 208 -12.47 -11.61 2.86
N ASN A 209 -11.84 -12.76 2.66
CA ASN A 209 -12.20 -14.00 3.33
C ASN A 209 -11.35 -14.26 4.58
N ALA A 210 -10.23 -13.56 4.73
CA ALA A 210 -9.39 -13.66 5.93
C ALA A 210 -10.20 -13.31 7.18
N ALA A 211 -9.98 -14.05 8.27
CA ALA A 211 -10.59 -13.76 9.56
C ALA A 211 -10.05 -12.42 10.12
N PRO A 212 -10.88 -11.62 10.83
CA PRO A 212 -10.40 -10.44 11.54
C PRO A 212 -9.29 -10.79 12.54
N VAL A 213 -8.25 -9.96 12.60
CA VAL A 213 -7.07 -10.19 13.47
C VAL A 213 -7.29 -9.72 14.90
N GLY A 214 -8.26 -8.83 15.13
CA GLY A 214 -8.57 -8.29 16.45
C GLY A 214 -9.80 -7.39 16.45
N THR A 215 -10.15 -6.89 17.63
CA THR A 215 -11.28 -6.00 17.85
C THR A 215 -10.82 -4.70 18.51
N LEU A 216 -11.13 -3.57 17.91
CA LEU A 216 -10.96 -2.24 18.51
C LEU A 216 -12.23 -1.85 19.26
N VAL A 217 -12.11 -1.55 20.54
CA VAL A 217 -13.24 -1.22 21.42
C VAL A 217 -13.10 0.19 21.97
N MET A 218 -14.16 1.00 21.79
CA MET A 218 -14.29 2.33 22.36
C MET A 218 -15.73 2.46 22.94
N ARG A 219 -15.86 2.45 24.25
CA ARG A 219 -17.13 2.61 24.99
C ARG A 219 -17.20 3.97 25.63
N GLU A 220 -18.40 4.49 25.84
CA GLU A 220 -18.64 5.78 26.49
C GLU A 220 -18.25 5.78 27.96
N ASP A 221 -18.43 4.64 28.64
CA ASP A 221 -18.05 4.47 30.06
C ASP A 221 -16.53 4.29 30.27
N GLY A 222 -15.78 4.15 29.19
CA GLY A 222 -14.32 3.93 29.23
C GLY A 222 -13.89 2.53 29.64
N VAL A 223 -14.81 1.64 30.06
CA VAL A 223 -14.48 0.32 30.58
C VAL A 223 -14.13 -0.66 29.44
N GLY A 224 -12.94 -1.26 29.53
CA GLY A 224 -12.48 -2.23 28.53
C GLY A 224 -12.08 -1.63 27.18
N ASN A 225 -11.84 -0.32 27.13
CA ASN A 225 -11.30 0.32 25.95
C ASN A 225 -9.87 -0.14 25.70
N ASN A 226 -9.57 -0.56 24.46
CA ASN A 226 -8.22 -0.93 24.01
C ASN A 226 -7.66 0.06 22.98
N VAL A 227 -8.38 1.16 22.71
CA VAL A 227 -8.00 2.22 21.77
C VAL A 227 -7.76 3.50 22.58
N GLN A 228 -6.59 4.14 22.42
CA GLN A 228 -6.29 5.42 23.03
C GLN A 228 -7.07 6.57 22.38
N ARG A 229 -7.19 6.53 21.07
CA ARG A 229 -7.89 7.51 20.26
C ARG A 229 -8.57 6.82 19.10
N LEU A 230 -9.81 7.16 18.86
CA LEU A 230 -10.54 6.75 17.67
C LEU A 230 -11.22 7.97 17.06
N SER A 231 -11.01 8.21 15.80
CA SER A 231 -11.67 9.27 15.05
C SER A 231 -12.30 8.71 13.79
N VAL A 232 -13.49 9.21 13.46
CA VAL A 232 -14.24 8.81 12.27
C VAL A 232 -14.45 10.03 11.40
N ARG A 233 -13.88 9.97 10.19
CA ARG A 233 -14.10 10.98 9.18
C ARG A 233 -15.13 10.49 8.18
N ARG A 234 -16.19 11.27 8.00
CA ARG A 234 -17.17 11.07 6.92
C ARG A 234 -17.19 12.33 6.06
N SER A 235 -16.98 12.17 4.76
CA SER A 235 -16.92 13.28 3.82
C SER A 235 -17.75 12.99 2.59
N ILE A 236 -18.42 14.01 2.09
CA ILE A 236 -19.08 13.96 0.78
C ILE A 236 -18.20 14.55 -0.34
N ALA A 237 -17.08 15.19 0.02
CA ALA A 237 -16.09 15.62 -0.95
C ALA A 237 -15.60 14.39 -1.72
N ASN A 238 -15.45 14.49 -3.03
CA ASN A 238 -15.06 13.40 -3.93
C ASN A 238 -16.00 12.18 -3.94
N ARG A 239 -17.14 12.22 -3.24
CA ARG A 239 -18.16 11.18 -3.29
C ARG A 239 -19.29 11.58 -4.25
N TYR A 240 -19.64 10.67 -5.17
CA TYR A 240 -20.59 10.93 -6.24
C TYR A 240 -21.80 10.01 -6.09
N SER A 241 -23.02 10.57 -6.26
CA SER A 241 -24.26 9.78 -6.23
C SER A 241 -24.49 9.04 -7.54
N GLN A 242 -23.90 9.52 -8.62
CA GLN A 242 -24.01 8.91 -9.94
C GLN A 242 -22.71 9.10 -10.71
N ILE A 243 -22.20 8.02 -11.28
CA ILE A 243 -21.05 8.08 -12.20
C ILE A 243 -21.53 7.58 -13.57
N THR A 244 -21.33 8.42 -14.58
CA THR A 244 -21.58 8.09 -15.98
C THR A 244 -20.24 7.89 -16.67
N VAL A 245 -19.99 6.68 -17.19
CA VAL A 245 -18.81 6.39 -18.01
C VAL A 245 -19.23 6.41 -19.48
N LEU A 246 -18.52 7.20 -20.26
CA LEU A 246 -18.66 7.28 -21.72
C LEU A 246 -17.46 6.60 -22.34
N GLY A 247 -17.68 5.50 -23.05
CA GLY A 247 -16.68 4.76 -23.82
C GLY A 247 -16.73 5.07 -25.31
N GLN A 248 -15.75 4.60 -26.06
CA GLN A 248 -15.71 4.68 -27.52
C GLN A 248 -15.70 3.28 -28.12
N HIS A 249 -16.61 3.02 -29.01
CA HIS A 249 -16.58 1.78 -29.82
C HIS A 249 -15.79 2.07 -31.10
N GLY A 250 -14.59 1.47 -31.19
CA GLY A 250 -13.74 1.56 -32.37
C GLY A 250 -14.05 0.44 -33.36
N GLN A 251 -15.20 0.44 -34.02
CA GLN A 251 -15.41 -0.36 -35.23
C GLN A 251 -15.27 0.55 -36.45
N TYR A 252 -14.14 0.43 -37.13
CA TYR A 252 -14.01 0.92 -38.50
C TYR A 252 -14.71 -0.14 -39.39
N ASP A 253 -15.94 0.10 -39.74
CA ASP A 253 -16.55 -0.60 -40.87
C ASP A 253 -16.05 0.07 -42.15
N ASN A 254 -15.58 -0.74 -43.09
CA ASN A 254 -15.07 -0.33 -44.40
C ASN A 254 -16.14 0.25 -45.35
N ASP A 255 -17.37 0.31 -44.94
CA ASP A 255 -18.46 0.93 -45.70
C ASP A 255 -18.78 2.32 -45.11
N GLY A 256 -18.18 3.30 -45.73
CA GLY A 256 -18.13 4.70 -45.32
C GLY A 256 -19.45 5.48 -45.29
N LEU A 257 -20.51 4.99 -44.68
CA LEU A 257 -21.67 5.81 -44.34
C LEU A 257 -22.52 5.12 -43.25
N ASP A 258 -22.76 5.88 -42.19
CA ASP A 258 -23.52 5.54 -40.99
C ASP A 258 -22.72 4.86 -39.89
N SER A 259 -21.79 5.62 -39.34
CA SER A 259 -21.35 5.44 -37.98
C SER A 259 -22.55 5.59 -37.01
N LYS A 260 -23.27 4.55 -36.74
CA LYS A 260 -23.88 4.38 -35.43
C LYS A 260 -22.71 4.24 -34.44
N ARG A 261 -22.06 5.37 -34.15
CA ARG A 261 -21.21 5.52 -32.99
C ARG A 261 -22.10 5.17 -31.81
N ALA A 262 -22.17 3.90 -31.48
CA ALA A 262 -22.80 3.45 -30.27
C ALA A 262 -21.98 4.09 -29.15
N HIS A 263 -22.43 5.25 -28.69
CA HIS A 263 -21.86 5.90 -27.53
C HIS A 263 -22.07 4.93 -26.37
N LEU A 264 -21.02 4.18 -26.04
CA LEU A 264 -21.03 3.32 -24.89
C LEU A 264 -21.25 4.20 -23.68
N ARG A 265 -22.37 4.03 -23.03
CA ARG A 265 -22.73 4.79 -21.83
C ARG A 265 -23.13 3.82 -20.74
N SER A 266 -22.42 3.86 -19.62
CA SER A 266 -22.80 3.16 -18.40
C SER A 266 -23.05 4.15 -17.27
N VAL A 267 -24.16 3.96 -16.57
CA VAL A 267 -24.54 4.80 -15.42
C VAL A 267 -24.60 3.92 -14.18
N ILE A 268 -23.81 4.26 -13.16
CA ILE A 268 -23.75 3.57 -11.88
C ILE A 268 -24.17 4.54 -10.79
N GLN A 269 -25.03 4.11 -9.86
CA GLN A 269 -25.57 4.94 -8.78
C GLN A 269 -25.10 4.47 -7.40
N ASP A 270 -24.81 5.42 -6.53
CA ASP A 270 -24.66 5.19 -5.08
C ASP A 270 -26.06 5.27 -4.44
N GLU A 271 -26.65 4.10 -4.17
CA GLU A 271 -27.98 4.03 -3.57
C GLU A 271 -28.06 4.72 -2.20
N THR A 272 -26.94 4.81 -1.48
CA THR A 272 -26.91 5.46 -0.15
C THR A 272 -27.12 6.96 -0.28
N LEU A 273 -26.46 7.59 -1.24
CA LEU A 273 -26.64 9.02 -1.49
C LEU A 273 -27.98 9.31 -2.18
N ALA A 274 -28.37 8.44 -3.12
CA ALA A 274 -29.65 8.56 -3.82
C ALA A 274 -30.84 8.52 -2.84
N ARG A 275 -30.85 7.58 -1.87
CA ARG A 275 -31.88 7.50 -0.81
C ARG A 275 -31.92 8.73 0.09
N ARG A 276 -30.83 9.46 0.22
CA ARG A 276 -30.76 10.75 0.96
C ARG A 276 -31.14 11.96 0.11
N GLY A 277 -31.55 11.77 -1.14
CA GLY A 277 -31.87 12.86 -2.07
C GLY A 277 -30.66 13.68 -2.51
N ILE A 278 -29.44 13.16 -2.33
CA ILE A 278 -28.22 13.90 -2.66
C ILE A 278 -27.86 13.59 -4.12
N PHE A 279 -27.89 14.64 -4.96
CA PHE A 279 -27.54 14.54 -6.38
C PHE A 279 -26.18 15.17 -6.66
N ARG A 280 -25.16 14.31 -6.92
CA ARG A 280 -23.78 14.67 -7.24
C ARG A 280 -23.28 13.82 -8.40
N PRO A 281 -23.62 14.16 -9.63
CA PRO A 281 -23.21 13.39 -10.81
C PRO A 281 -21.76 13.67 -11.19
N LYS A 282 -21.06 12.64 -11.69
CA LYS A 282 -19.76 12.73 -12.35
C LYS A 282 -19.81 12.04 -13.70
N VAL A 283 -19.28 12.68 -14.72
CA VAL A 283 -19.10 12.09 -16.05
C VAL A 283 -17.62 11.83 -16.27
N VAL A 284 -17.27 10.64 -16.73
CA VAL A 284 -15.91 10.22 -17.05
C VAL A 284 -15.88 9.70 -18.48
N ILE A 285 -14.98 10.24 -19.28
CA ILE A 285 -14.70 9.76 -20.63
C ILE A 285 -13.57 8.73 -20.51
N ASP A 286 -13.82 7.51 -20.94
CA ASP A 286 -12.83 6.42 -20.90
C ASP A 286 -12.72 5.80 -22.31
N SER A 287 -11.74 6.27 -23.07
CA SER A 287 -11.46 5.78 -24.43
C SER A 287 -11.02 4.31 -24.46
N SER A 288 -10.60 3.74 -23.33
CA SER A 288 -10.19 2.34 -23.19
C SER A 288 -11.38 1.39 -22.99
N SER A 289 -12.58 1.92 -22.70
CA SER A 289 -13.79 1.12 -22.56
C SER A 289 -14.42 0.84 -23.93
N GLU A 290 -14.11 -0.32 -24.48
CA GLU A 290 -14.56 -0.78 -25.82
C GLU A 290 -15.90 -1.55 -25.78
N SER A 291 -16.43 -1.85 -24.60
CA SER A 291 -17.70 -2.59 -24.42
C SER A 291 -18.52 -2.04 -23.26
N GLN A 292 -19.83 -2.33 -23.27
CA GLN A 292 -20.76 -1.96 -22.20
C GLN A 292 -20.34 -2.57 -20.84
N ASP A 293 -19.85 -3.80 -20.85
CA ASP A 293 -19.34 -4.46 -19.63
C ASP A 293 -18.11 -3.74 -19.06
N MET A 294 -17.20 -3.29 -19.94
CA MET A 294 -16.01 -2.54 -19.54
C MET A 294 -16.38 -1.19 -18.94
N ALA A 295 -17.27 -0.44 -19.59
CA ALA A 295 -17.75 0.84 -19.08
C ALA A 295 -18.48 0.68 -17.73
N THR A 296 -19.29 -0.36 -17.58
CA THR A 296 -20.01 -0.66 -16.33
C THR A 296 -19.03 -0.98 -15.20
N THR A 297 -18.05 -1.76 -15.49
CA THR A 297 -16.98 -2.16 -14.61
C THR A 297 -16.15 -0.96 -14.15
N ARG A 298 -15.73 -0.11 -15.09
CA ARG A 298 -15.02 1.14 -14.78
C ARG A 298 -15.87 2.05 -13.88
N GLY A 299 -17.15 2.16 -14.18
CA GLY A 299 -18.08 2.94 -13.36
C GLY A 299 -18.23 2.40 -11.94
N ARG A 300 -18.28 1.07 -11.76
CA ARG A 300 -18.31 0.44 -10.43
C ARG A 300 -17.04 0.70 -9.65
N LYS A 301 -15.86 0.56 -10.28
CA LYS A 301 -14.58 0.88 -9.64
C LYS A 301 -14.54 2.34 -9.19
N LEU A 302 -14.84 3.28 -10.07
CA LEU A 302 -14.84 4.71 -9.75
C LEU A 302 -15.81 5.05 -8.61
N LEU A 303 -16.97 4.37 -8.56
CA LEU A 303 -17.91 4.56 -7.45
C LEU A 303 -17.35 4.01 -6.14
N ALA A 304 -16.74 2.82 -6.18
CA ALA A 304 -16.11 2.22 -5.01
C ALA A 304 -14.97 3.11 -4.48
N ASP A 305 -14.09 3.60 -5.37
CA ASP A 305 -12.99 4.52 -5.00
C ASP A 305 -13.54 5.80 -4.34
N SER A 306 -14.61 6.39 -4.91
CA SER A 306 -15.23 7.58 -4.34
C SER A 306 -15.86 7.34 -2.95
N ARG A 307 -16.35 6.12 -2.69
CA ARG A 307 -16.86 5.71 -1.38
C ARG A 307 -15.74 5.49 -0.38
N LEU A 308 -14.63 4.89 -0.81
CA LEU A 308 -13.43 4.73 0.02
C LEU A 308 -12.89 6.07 0.52
N GLU A 309 -12.84 7.08 -0.34
CA GLU A 309 -12.43 8.43 0.05
C GLU A 309 -13.42 9.10 1.01
N GLY A 310 -14.68 8.73 0.94
CA GLY A 310 -15.76 9.31 1.73
C GLY A 310 -15.82 8.86 3.19
N PHE A 311 -15.07 7.80 3.58
CA PHE A 311 -15.10 7.25 4.94
C PHE A 311 -13.72 6.80 5.39
N GLU A 312 -13.32 7.19 6.59
CA GLU A 312 -12.07 6.79 7.20
C GLU A 312 -12.21 6.67 8.72
N ILE A 313 -11.67 5.60 9.29
CA ILE A 313 -11.43 5.48 10.72
C ILE A 313 -9.93 5.57 10.95
N ARG A 314 -9.53 6.43 11.89
CA ARG A 314 -8.16 6.47 12.43
C ARG A 314 -8.22 6.05 13.88
N ALA A 315 -7.42 5.05 14.22
CA ALA A 315 -7.32 4.56 15.59
C ALA A 315 -5.86 4.55 16.05
N VAL A 316 -5.62 4.90 17.30
CA VAL A 316 -4.32 4.81 17.97
C VAL A 316 -4.45 3.76 19.06
N VAL A 317 -3.61 2.74 18.99
CA VAL A 317 -3.58 1.63 19.95
C VAL A 317 -2.21 1.52 20.61
N MET A 318 -2.18 0.95 21.82
CA MET A 318 -0.94 0.64 22.51
C MET A 318 -0.31 -0.64 21.95
N GLY A 319 1.02 -0.62 21.80
CA GLY A 319 1.77 -1.74 21.24
C GLY A 319 1.57 -1.89 19.73
N HIS A 320 2.16 -2.96 19.19
CA HIS A 320 2.28 -3.14 17.73
C HIS A 320 1.57 -4.41 17.24
N ARG A 321 0.87 -5.13 18.12
CA ARG A 321 0.23 -6.41 17.82
C ARG A 321 -1.28 -6.38 18.02
N ALA A 322 -1.96 -7.09 17.14
CA ALA A 322 -3.39 -7.35 17.27
C ALA A 322 -3.69 -8.41 18.36
N ASP A 323 -4.95 -8.63 18.68
CA ASP A 323 -5.38 -9.58 19.71
C ASP A 323 -4.89 -11.01 19.46
N ASN A 324 -4.73 -11.40 18.20
CA ASN A 324 -4.21 -12.71 17.80
C ASN A 324 -2.67 -12.83 17.85
N GLY A 325 -1.97 -11.78 18.32
CA GLY A 325 -0.51 -11.72 18.42
C GLY A 325 0.22 -11.35 17.11
N GLN A 326 -0.47 -11.21 16.00
CA GLN A 326 0.12 -10.74 14.75
C GLN A 326 0.46 -9.26 14.82
N VAL A 327 1.55 -8.86 14.19
CA VAL A 327 1.87 -7.43 13.98
C VAL A 327 0.80 -6.82 13.08
N TRP A 328 0.34 -5.62 13.44
CA TRP A 328 -0.57 -4.87 12.57
C TRP A 328 0.04 -4.70 11.19
N SER A 329 -0.69 -5.05 10.14
CA SER A 329 -0.22 -4.96 8.74
C SER A 329 -1.36 -4.56 7.81
N PRO A 330 -1.10 -3.71 6.81
CA PRO A 330 -2.07 -3.40 5.76
C PRO A 330 -2.60 -4.68 5.12
N GLY A 331 -3.86 -4.68 4.71
CA GLY A 331 -4.53 -5.86 4.18
C GLY A 331 -5.26 -6.73 5.21
N GLN A 332 -5.06 -6.49 6.50
CA GLN A 332 -5.78 -7.18 7.57
C GLN A 332 -7.21 -6.66 7.73
N ARG A 333 -8.09 -7.51 8.26
CA ARG A 333 -9.46 -7.15 8.63
C ARG A 333 -9.56 -6.99 10.15
N VAL A 334 -10.27 -5.94 10.58
CA VAL A 334 -10.36 -5.55 11.99
C VAL A 334 -11.81 -5.26 12.35
N ILE A 335 -12.30 -5.78 13.46
CA ILE A 335 -13.61 -5.43 14.00
C ILE A 335 -13.47 -4.12 14.77
N VAL A 336 -14.35 -3.16 14.52
CA VAL A 336 -14.42 -1.90 15.29
C VAL A 336 -15.78 -1.81 15.97
N ARG A 337 -15.75 -1.73 17.29
CA ARG A 337 -16.94 -1.50 18.13
C ARG A 337 -16.76 -0.20 18.87
N SER A 338 -17.51 0.81 18.47
CA SER A 338 -17.43 2.13 19.07
C SER A 338 -18.84 2.69 19.31
N GLU A 339 -19.23 2.73 20.58
CA GLU A 339 -20.52 3.27 21.00
C GLU A 339 -20.66 4.75 20.62
N PRO A 340 -19.71 5.65 20.96
CA PRO A 340 -19.85 7.07 20.65
C PRO A 340 -19.91 7.38 19.15
N HIS A 341 -19.45 6.45 18.30
CA HIS A 341 -19.48 6.64 16.85
C HIS A 341 -20.57 5.82 16.15
N GLY A 342 -21.31 4.98 16.89
CA GLY A 342 -22.31 4.06 16.34
C GLY A 342 -21.70 3.03 15.38
N LEU A 343 -20.51 2.49 15.68
CA LEU A 343 -19.82 1.52 14.87
C LEU A 343 -19.85 0.14 15.54
N ASP A 344 -20.26 -0.88 14.79
CA ASP A 344 -20.08 -2.30 15.12
C ASP A 344 -20.03 -3.10 13.81
N ALA A 345 -18.85 -3.12 13.22
CA ALA A 345 -18.63 -3.80 11.94
C ALA A 345 -17.16 -4.17 11.73
N THR A 346 -16.90 -4.98 10.70
CA THR A 346 -15.55 -5.26 10.21
C THR A 346 -15.12 -4.18 9.23
N TYR A 347 -13.87 -3.75 9.37
CA TYR A 347 -13.21 -2.77 8.52
C TYR A 347 -11.91 -3.33 7.96
N PHE A 348 -11.43 -2.75 6.87
CA PHE A 348 -10.21 -3.16 6.19
C PHE A 348 -9.08 -2.19 6.54
N LEU A 349 -7.95 -2.72 6.99
CA LEU A 349 -6.77 -1.93 7.37
C LEU A 349 -5.99 -1.56 6.11
N MET A 350 -6.00 -0.28 5.76
CA MET A 350 -5.31 0.25 4.57
C MET A 350 -3.88 0.64 4.88
N SER A 351 -3.65 1.25 6.04
CA SER A 351 -2.31 1.64 6.45
C SER A 351 -2.10 1.55 7.95
N ARG A 352 -0.82 1.45 8.33
CA ARG A 352 -0.37 1.50 9.71
C ARG A 352 0.89 2.35 9.83
N THR A 353 1.07 2.97 11.00
CA THR A 353 2.34 3.53 11.44
C THR A 353 2.68 2.93 12.79
N LEU A 354 3.73 2.10 12.84
CA LEU A 354 4.29 1.62 14.10
C LEU A 354 5.26 2.68 14.60
N ARG A 355 5.15 3.08 15.87
CA ARG A 355 5.97 4.17 16.39
C ARG A 355 6.38 3.97 17.86
N LEU A 356 7.61 4.31 18.15
CA LEU A 356 8.12 4.49 19.50
C LEU A 356 8.58 5.93 19.67
N THR A 357 8.05 6.62 20.66
CA THR A 357 8.53 7.95 21.06
C THR A 357 8.75 7.99 22.57
N ARG A 358 9.63 8.88 23.04
CA ARG A 358 9.85 9.08 24.48
C ARG A 358 8.59 9.56 25.20
N ARG A 359 7.72 10.29 24.51
CA ARG A 359 6.52 10.91 25.09
C ARG A 359 5.32 9.97 25.13
N GLU A 360 5.08 9.23 24.07
CA GLU A 360 3.86 8.42 23.89
C GLU A 360 4.11 6.92 24.12
N GLY A 361 5.39 6.52 24.17
CA GLY A 361 5.76 5.11 24.25
C GLY A 361 5.55 4.38 22.92
N ARG A 362 5.15 3.10 22.99
CA ARG A 362 4.90 2.23 21.85
C ARG A 362 3.45 2.34 21.43
N ILE A 363 3.19 2.93 20.28
CA ILE A 363 1.86 3.11 19.74
C ILE A 363 1.81 2.65 18.28
N THR A 364 0.62 2.27 17.85
CA THR A 364 0.32 2.02 16.43
C THR A 364 -0.85 2.89 16.00
N GLU A 365 -0.64 3.65 14.95
CA GLU A 365 -1.70 4.35 14.25
C GLU A 365 -2.23 3.47 13.12
N LEU A 366 -3.55 3.29 13.08
CA LEU A 366 -4.25 2.45 12.11
C LEU A 366 -5.21 3.32 11.29
N ARG A 367 -5.19 3.17 9.97
CA ARG A 367 -6.19 3.76 9.07
C ARG A 367 -7.02 2.66 8.45
N LEU A 368 -8.32 2.69 8.72
CA LEU A 368 -9.25 1.68 8.25
C LEU A 368 -10.30 2.30 7.32
N ARG A 369 -10.73 1.50 6.36
CA ARG A 369 -11.80 1.80 5.41
C ARG A 369 -12.92 0.77 5.52
N GLU A 370 -14.06 1.05 4.88
CA GLU A 370 -15.16 0.07 4.81
C GLU A 370 -14.67 -1.25 4.19
N ASP A 371 -15.01 -2.37 4.84
CA ASP A 371 -14.69 -3.71 4.35
C ASP A 371 -15.39 -4.02 3.02
N LYS A 372 -14.75 -4.80 2.15
CA LYS A 372 -15.29 -5.25 0.84
C LYS A 372 -15.61 -4.11 -0.15
N LEU A 373 -15.12 -2.93 0.12
CA LEU A 373 -15.39 -1.77 -0.73
C LEU A 373 -14.25 -1.50 -1.73
N TRP A 374 -13.02 -1.84 -1.39
CA TRP A 374 -11.90 -1.67 -2.31
C TRP A 374 -11.98 -2.72 -3.41
N VAL A 375 -12.47 -2.31 -4.58
CA VAL A 375 -12.66 -3.16 -5.73
C VAL A 375 -11.51 -2.92 -6.71
N LEU A 376 -10.70 -3.93 -6.90
CA LEU A 376 -9.61 -3.93 -7.88
C LEU A 376 -10.05 -4.53 -9.22
N ASP A 377 -10.89 -5.57 -9.14
CA ASP A 377 -11.37 -6.25 -10.35
C ASP A 377 -12.58 -5.54 -10.93
N GLY A 378 -12.38 -5.08 -12.11
CA GLY A 378 -13.41 -4.57 -12.91
C GLY A 378 -14.27 -5.56 -13.66
N ASN A 379 -14.10 -6.86 -13.56
CA ASN A 379 -14.93 -7.85 -14.27
C ASN A 379 -15.48 -8.90 -13.31
N PRO A 380 -16.80 -8.95 -13.06
CA PRO A 380 -17.39 -10.05 -12.34
C PRO A 380 -17.10 -11.35 -13.10
N THR A 381 -16.42 -12.29 -12.44
CA THR A 381 -16.32 -13.66 -12.94
C THR A 381 -17.73 -14.21 -13.08
N LYS A 382 -18.25 -14.32 -14.30
CA LYS A 382 -19.44 -15.14 -14.53
C LYS A 382 -19.11 -16.54 -14.01
N LYS A 383 -19.76 -16.97 -12.92
CA LYS A 383 -19.76 -18.36 -12.50
C LYS A 383 -20.24 -19.16 -13.69
N ARG A 384 -19.33 -19.79 -14.42
CA ARG A 384 -19.66 -20.71 -15.49
C ARG A 384 -20.32 -21.92 -14.82
N LYS A 385 -21.65 -22.05 -14.96
CA LYS A 385 -22.34 -23.30 -14.69
C LYS A 385 -21.62 -24.38 -15.51
N GLY A 386 -21.15 -25.40 -14.81
CA GLY A 386 -20.29 -26.43 -15.37
C GLY A 386 -20.86 -27.10 -16.63
N LYS A 387 -20.02 -27.13 -17.65
CA LYS A 387 -20.03 -28.16 -18.69
C LYS A 387 -18.58 -28.38 -19.10
N GLY A 388 -18.10 -29.60 -18.86
CA GLY A 388 -17.02 -30.26 -19.58
C GLY A 388 -15.62 -29.67 -19.43
N LYS A 389 -14.76 -30.44 -18.76
CA LYS A 389 -13.31 -30.26 -18.76
C LYS A 389 -12.77 -30.18 -20.18
N LYS A 390 -12.21 -29.02 -20.57
CA LYS A 390 -11.10 -28.94 -21.52
C LYS A 390 -10.01 -28.18 -20.78
N ALA A 391 -8.83 -28.81 -20.69
CA ALA A 391 -7.64 -28.23 -20.13
C ALA A 391 -7.36 -26.88 -20.80
N ASN A 392 -7.15 -25.85 -19.99
CA ASN A 392 -6.80 -24.51 -20.44
C ASN A 392 -5.28 -24.40 -20.37
N PRO A 393 -4.58 -24.14 -21.48
CA PRO A 393 -3.11 -24.05 -21.48
C PRO A 393 -2.57 -22.84 -20.69
N ASP A 394 -3.42 -21.92 -20.25
CA ASP A 394 -3.03 -20.72 -19.50
C ASP A 394 -3.02 -20.94 -17.96
N ALA A 395 -3.20 -22.18 -17.50
CA ALA A 395 -3.15 -22.50 -16.05
C ALA A 395 -1.73 -22.68 -15.49
N GLU A 396 -0.70 -22.61 -16.35
CA GLU A 396 0.72 -22.84 -15.97
C GLU A 396 1.48 -21.58 -15.54
N LEU A 397 0.85 -20.41 -15.45
CA LEU A 397 1.52 -19.16 -15.06
C LEU A 397 1.38 -18.82 -13.56
N ILE A 398 1.10 -19.82 -12.72
CA ILE A 398 1.29 -19.71 -11.26
C ILE A 398 2.64 -20.36 -10.93
N GLU A 399 3.72 -19.83 -11.46
CA GLU A 399 5.03 -20.15 -10.96
C GLU A 399 5.54 -18.99 -10.09
N ILE A 400 5.90 -19.33 -8.87
CA ILE A 400 6.83 -18.54 -8.07
C ILE A 400 8.09 -18.42 -8.91
N ILE A 401 8.30 -17.26 -9.54
CA ILE A 401 9.56 -17.03 -10.26
C ILE A 401 10.64 -16.89 -9.19
N ARG A 402 11.20 -18.02 -8.77
CA ARG A 402 12.43 -18.06 -8.00
C ARG A 402 13.55 -17.78 -8.99
N GLY A 403 14.17 -16.62 -8.85
CA GLY A 403 15.43 -16.35 -9.54
C GLY A 403 16.48 -17.38 -9.13
N ALA A 404 17.14 -17.98 -10.10
CA ALA A 404 18.31 -18.81 -9.93
C ALA A 404 19.52 -17.95 -9.51
#